data_f64e07ae6a8a52d25a1d305a10d8d06d
#
_entry.id   f64e07ae6a8a52d25a1d305a10d8d06d
#
_cell.length_a   1.000
_cell.length_b   1.000
_cell.length_c   1.000
_cell.angle_alpha   90.00
_cell.angle_beta   90.00
_cell.angle_gamma   90.00
#
_symmetry.space_group_name_H-M   'P 1'
#
loop_
_entity.id
_entity.type
_entity.pdbx_description
1 polymer ?
#
loop_
_entity_poly.entity_id
_entity_poly.type
_entity_poly.pdbx_seq_one_letter_code
_entity_poly.pdbx_strand_id
1 'polypeptide(L)'
;MPRAKQLTVSVSDRPGILGEIATALGDKKVNIVGISGGRMGDRGVIWMVVDKHAVAKKVIAAKGWDVTEDEVLTVALGDSPGTLGRFASKLGKAGINIMFMYVGSAGTSRKLNAYFGVSDLKAALKIRP
;
A
#
# COMPACT_ATOMS: atom_id res chain seq x y z
N MET A 1 12.15 9.22 -3.24
CA MET A 1 11.24 9.37 -4.39
C MET A 1 9.83 9.06 -3.93
N PRO A 2 8.85 9.86 -4.34
CA PRO A 2 7.47 9.68 -3.90
C PRO A 2 6.74 8.54 -4.64
N ARG A 3 7.41 7.47 -4.95
CA ARG A 3 6.75 6.26 -5.46
C ARG A 3 7.24 5.04 -4.68
N ALA A 4 6.35 4.09 -4.53
CA ALA A 4 6.66 2.83 -3.86
C ALA A 4 6.12 1.67 -4.68
N LYS A 5 6.75 0.52 -4.53
CA LYS A 5 6.22 -0.72 -5.11
C LYS A 5 5.23 -1.33 -4.14
N GLN A 6 4.08 -1.71 -4.65
CA GLN A 6 3.01 -2.32 -3.88
C GLN A 6 2.78 -3.75 -4.34
N LEU A 7 2.56 -4.64 -3.41
CA LEU A 7 2.10 -6.00 -3.70
C LEU A 7 0.58 -6.06 -3.52
N THR A 8 -0.08 -6.68 -4.48
CA THR A 8 -1.49 -7.02 -4.37
C THR A 8 -1.60 -8.54 -4.28
N VAL A 9 -2.11 -9.03 -3.16
CA VAL A 9 -2.26 -10.46 -2.90
C VAL A 9 -3.73 -10.79 -2.93
N SER A 10 -4.12 -11.76 -3.76
CA SER A 10 -5.50 -12.24 -3.86
C SER A 10 -5.56 -13.68 -3.43
N VAL A 11 -6.41 -13.97 -2.46
CA VAL A 11 -6.48 -15.26 -1.78
C VAL A 11 -7.92 -15.65 -1.51
N SER A 12 -8.14 -16.92 -1.19
CA SER A 12 -9.43 -17.34 -0.66
C SER A 12 -9.65 -16.68 0.69
N ASP A 13 -10.82 -16.07 0.86
CA ASP A 13 -11.17 -15.39 2.11
C ASP A 13 -11.59 -16.44 3.14
N ARG A 14 -10.75 -16.65 4.15
CA ARG A 14 -11.00 -17.62 5.21
C ARG A 14 -10.32 -17.19 6.51
N PRO A 15 -10.79 -17.68 7.65
CA PRO A 15 -10.14 -17.39 8.93
C PRO A 15 -8.67 -17.78 8.90
N GLY A 16 -7.81 -16.90 9.40
CA GLY A 16 -6.38 -17.16 9.52
C GLY A 16 -5.52 -16.81 8.32
N ILE A 17 -6.12 -16.47 7.16
CA ILE A 17 -5.32 -16.26 5.94
C ILE A 17 -4.33 -15.10 6.08
N LEU A 18 -4.74 -13.99 6.66
CA LEU A 18 -3.82 -12.87 6.87
C LEU A 18 -2.67 -13.26 7.81
N GLY A 19 -2.98 -14.01 8.87
CA GLY A 19 -1.96 -14.51 9.78
C GLY A 19 -0.93 -15.40 9.09
N GLU A 20 -1.37 -16.26 8.19
CA GLU A 20 -0.46 -17.11 7.42
C GLU A 20 0.47 -16.29 6.53
N ILE A 21 -0.09 -15.31 5.83
CA ILE A 21 0.70 -14.45 4.93
C ILE A 21 1.72 -13.65 5.72
N ALA A 22 1.26 -12.98 6.78
CA ALA A 22 2.13 -12.13 7.59
C ALA A 22 3.21 -12.94 8.30
N THR A 23 2.90 -14.14 8.77
CA THR A 23 3.87 -15.03 9.40
C THR A 23 4.94 -15.48 8.40
N ALA A 24 4.52 -15.86 7.20
CA ALA A 24 5.47 -16.26 6.17
C ALA A 24 6.46 -15.14 5.83
N LEU A 25 5.97 -13.90 5.76
CA LEU A 25 6.83 -12.73 5.53
C LEU A 25 7.75 -12.48 6.74
N GLY A 26 7.21 -12.54 7.94
CA GLY A 26 7.98 -12.33 9.17
C GLY A 26 9.10 -13.34 9.33
N ASP A 27 8.88 -14.60 8.94
CA ASP A 27 9.90 -15.66 8.99
C ASP A 27 11.10 -15.33 8.11
N LYS A 28 10.91 -14.53 7.07
CA LYS A 28 11.98 -14.07 6.19
C LYS A 28 12.46 -12.65 6.52
N LYS A 29 12.10 -12.16 7.70
CA LYS A 29 12.49 -10.82 8.18
C LYS A 29 12.00 -9.69 7.28
N VAL A 30 10.88 -9.88 6.63
CA VAL A 30 10.22 -8.82 5.85
C VAL A 30 9.31 -8.04 6.77
N ASN A 31 9.48 -6.72 6.82
CA ASN A 31 8.64 -5.83 7.59
C ASN A 31 7.57 -5.21 6.69
N ILE A 32 6.33 -5.28 7.13
CA ILE A 32 5.20 -4.65 6.45
C ILE A 32 5.09 -3.21 6.95
N VAL A 33 5.29 -2.23 6.07
CA VAL A 33 5.28 -0.82 6.45
C VAL A 33 3.95 -0.14 6.13
N GLY A 34 3.18 -0.69 5.20
CA GLY A 34 1.83 -0.23 4.91
C GLY A 34 1.00 -1.41 4.45
N ILE A 35 -0.25 -1.47 4.87
CA ILE A 35 -1.13 -2.57 4.51
C ILE A 35 -2.58 -2.13 4.56
N SER A 36 -3.35 -2.64 3.61
CA SER A 36 -4.80 -2.54 3.60
C SER A 36 -5.35 -3.84 3.03
N GLY A 37 -6.51 -4.23 3.48
CA GLY A 37 -7.12 -5.44 2.98
C GLY A 37 -8.62 -5.43 3.16
N GLY A 38 -9.27 -6.26 2.39
CA GLY A 38 -10.70 -6.39 2.45
C GLY A 38 -11.18 -7.54 1.60
N ARG A 39 -12.48 -7.72 1.63
CA ARG A 39 -13.16 -8.74 0.86
C ARG A 39 -13.69 -8.15 -0.45
N MET A 40 -13.41 -8.82 -1.55
CA MET A 40 -13.96 -8.46 -2.85
C MET A 40 -14.60 -9.71 -3.44
N GLY A 41 -15.93 -9.75 -3.44
CA GLY A 41 -16.67 -10.96 -3.77
C GLY A 41 -16.39 -12.05 -2.76
N ASP A 42 -15.90 -13.20 -3.21
CA ASP A 42 -15.51 -14.34 -2.36
C ASP A 42 -13.99 -14.40 -2.13
N ARG A 43 -13.26 -13.38 -2.58
CA ARG A 43 -11.80 -13.31 -2.44
C ARG A 43 -11.40 -12.30 -1.37
N GLY A 44 -10.30 -12.59 -0.70
CA GLY A 44 -9.59 -11.61 0.10
C GLY A 44 -8.55 -10.92 -0.77
N VAL A 45 -8.47 -9.60 -0.70
CA VAL A 45 -7.48 -8.81 -1.42
C VAL A 45 -6.70 -7.99 -0.42
N ILE A 46 -5.38 -8.08 -0.48
CA ILE A 46 -4.49 -7.39 0.43
C ILE A 46 -3.51 -6.55 -0.38
N TRP A 47 -3.44 -5.27 -0.07
CA TRP A 47 -2.43 -4.37 -0.62
C TRP A 47 -1.39 -4.14 0.45
N MET A 48 -0.11 -4.25 0.10
CA MET A 48 0.94 -4.01 1.07
C MET A 48 2.19 -3.40 0.45
N VAL A 49 2.87 -2.59 1.24
CA VAL A 49 4.20 -2.08 0.94
C VAL A 49 5.13 -2.61 2.03
N VAL A 50 6.23 -3.20 1.61
CA VAL A 50 7.17 -3.87 2.51
C VAL A 50 8.58 -3.35 2.29
N ASP A 51 9.47 -3.57 3.25
CA ASP A 51 10.86 -3.12 3.16
C ASP A 51 11.70 -3.96 2.20
N LYS A 52 11.37 -5.24 2.03
CA LYS A 52 12.10 -6.18 1.16
C LYS A 52 11.15 -6.71 0.09
N HIS A 53 10.83 -5.87 -0.86
CA HIS A 53 9.81 -6.13 -1.87
C HIS A 53 10.04 -7.42 -2.65
N ALA A 54 11.25 -7.60 -3.19
CA ALA A 54 11.57 -8.78 -4.01
C ALA A 54 11.48 -10.08 -3.21
N VAL A 55 11.96 -10.06 -1.96
CA VAL A 55 11.87 -11.23 -1.06
C VAL A 55 10.42 -11.56 -0.79
N ALA A 56 9.61 -10.55 -0.46
CA ALA A 56 8.19 -10.74 -0.15
C ALA A 56 7.45 -11.35 -1.34
N LYS A 57 7.67 -10.82 -2.54
CA LYS A 57 7.02 -11.34 -3.75
C LYS A 57 7.32 -12.82 -3.96
N LYS A 58 8.59 -13.22 -3.78
CA LYS A 58 9.00 -14.62 -3.92
C LYS A 58 8.36 -15.52 -2.85
N VAL A 59 8.30 -15.04 -1.60
CA VAL A 59 7.69 -15.79 -0.50
C VAL A 59 6.22 -16.07 -0.79
N ILE A 60 5.49 -15.03 -1.19
CA ILE A 60 4.05 -15.13 -1.45
C ILE A 60 3.79 -16.07 -2.64
N ALA A 61 4.53 -15.90 -3.73
CA ALA A 61 4.39 -16.74 -4.92
C ALA A 61 4.72 -18.21 -4.61
N ALA A 62 5.74 -18.47 -3.81
CA ALA A 62 6.14 -19.83 -3.44
C ALA A 62 5.08 -20.55 -2.62
N LYS A 63 4.24 -19.83 -1.90
CA LYS A 63 3.10 -20.40 -1.16
C LYS A 63 1.89 -20.68 -2.06
N GLY A 64 1.96 -20.33 -3.34
CA GLY A 64 0.87 -20.52 -4.27
C GLY A 64 -0.20 -19.44 -4.23
N TRP A 65 0.03 -18.35 -3.50
CA TRP A 65 -0.90 -17.23 -3.44
C TRP A 65 -0.71 -16.33 -4.66
N ASP A 66 -1.82 -15.80 -5.20
CA ASP A 66 -1.76 -14.88 -6.32
C ASP A 66 -1.17 -13.55 -5.88
N VAL A 67 -0.14 -13.10 -6.57
CA VAL A 67 0.52 -11.84 -6.25
C VAL A 67 0.85 -11.08 -7.53
N THR A 68 0.54 -9.80 -7.52
CA THR A 68 0.94 -8.86 -8.58
C THR A 68 1.61 -7.66 -7.92
N GLU A 69 2.30 -6.86 -8.73
CA GLU A 69 2.93 -5.65 -8.21
C GLU A 69 2.60 -4.45 -9.08
N ASP A 70 2.47 -3.30 -8.43
CA ASP A 70 2.22 -2.02 -9.06
C ASP A 70 3.02 -0.94 -8.36
N GLU A 71 3.14 0.20 -9.01
CA GLU A 71 3.70 1.38 -8.39
C GLU A 71 2.58 2.28 -7.88
N VAL A 72 2.77 2.83 -6.69
CA VAL A 72 1.83 3.75 -6.07
C VAL A 72 2.55 5.03 -5.67
N LEU A 73 1.79 6.10 -5.53
CA LEU A 73 2.29 7.35 -4.96
C LEU A 73 2.43 7.17 -3.46
N THR A 74 3.58 7.55 -2.90
CA THR A 74 3.75 7.60 -1.46
C THR A 74 4.10 9.01 -1.02
N VAL A 75 3.46 9.47 0.03
CA VAL A 75 3.61 10.83 0.56
C VAL A 75 3.64 10.76 2.08
N ALA A 76 4.62 11.43 2.67
CA ALA A 76 4.64 11.62 4.12
C ALA A 76 3.73 12.79 4.47
N LEU A 77 2.65 12.52 5.18
CA LEU A 77 1.68 13.53 5.61
C LEU A 77 1.81 13.77 7.11
N GLY A 78 1.66 15.02 7.53
CA GLY A 78 1.58 15.32 8.94
C GLY A 78 0.33 14.70 9.56
N ASP A 79 0.45 14.17 10.76
CA ASP A 79 -0.68 13.59 11.49
C ASP A 79 -1.43 14.70 12.22
N SER A 80 -2.22 15.44 11.47
CA SER A 80 -3.00 16.56 12.00
C SER A 80 -4.26 16.78 11.16
N PRO A 81 -5.29 17.41 11.75
CA PRO A 81 -6.54 17.64 11.01
C PRO A 81 -6.31 18.44 9.73
N GLY A 82 -6.95 17.97 8.64
CA GLY A 82 -6.95 18.65 7.36
C GLY A 82 -5.79 18.34 6.44
N THR A 83 -4.73 17.65 6.90
CA THR A 83 -3.55 17.40 6.06
C THR A 83 -3.91 16.52 4.86
N LEU A 84 -4.64 15.45 5.07
CA LEU A 84 -5.06 14.57 3.97
C LEU A 84 -5.97 15.32 2.99
N GLY A 85 -6.91 16.09 3.52
CA GLY A 85 -7.85 16.85 2.68
C GLY A 85 -7.13 17.85 1.78
N ARG A 86 -6.13 18.54 2.30
CA ARG A 86 -5.35 19.51 1.50
C ARG A 86 -4.60 18.82 0.37
N PHE A 87 -3.94 17.70 0.65
CA PHE A 87 -3.19 16.98 -0.38
C PHE A 87 -4.11 16.35 -1.42
N ALA A 88 -5.15 15.67 -0.97
CA ALA A 88 -6.10 15.02 -1.89
C ALA A 88 -6.79 16.05 -2.78
N SER A 89 -7.07 17.25 -2.26
CA SER A 89 -7.66 18.33 -3.05
C SER A 89 -6.71 18.80 -4.15
N LYS A 90 -5.42 18.84 -3.89
CA LYS A 90 -4.42 19.19 -4.92
C LYS A 90 -4.42 18.18 -6.06
N LEU A 91 -4.51 16.89 -5.74
CA LEU A 91 -4.62 15.85 -6.77
C LEU A 91 -5.89 16.04 -7.59
N GLY A 92 -7.00 16.28 -6.92
CA GLY A 92 -8.31 16.51 -7.60
C GLY A 92 -8.29 17.71 -8.52
N LYS A 93 -7.68 18.82 -8.09
CA LYS A 93 -7.56 20.03 -8.93
C LYS A 93 -6.70 19.79 -10.17
N ALA A 94 -5.76 18.87 -10.08
CA ALA A 94 -4.93 18.47 -11.23
C ALA A 94 -5.60 17.41 -12.11
N GLY A 95 -6.84 17.04 -11.82
CA GLY A 95 -7.58 16.04 -12.59
C GLY A 95 -7.15 14.61 -12.31
N ILE A 96 -6.47 14.37 -11.21
CA ILE A 96 -5.95 13.03 -10.85
C ILE A 96 -6.95 12.36 -9.92
N ASN A 97 -7.44 11.19 -10.32
CA ASN A 97 -8.36 10.41 -9.51
C ASN A 97 -7.59 9.51 -8.56
N ILE A 98 -8.04 9.44 -7.32
CA ILE A 98 -7.55 8.50 -6.33
C ILE A 98 -8.44 7.26 -6.40
N MET A 99 -7.87 6.13 -6.81
CA MET A 99 -8.62 4.88 -6.94
C MET A 99 -8.69 4.11 -5.63
N PHE A 100 -7.66 4.22 -4.83
CA PHE A 100 -7.61 3.67 -3.46
C PHE A 100 -6.51 4.39 -2.69
N MET A 101 -6.56 4.29 -1.37
CA MET A 101 -5.49 4.80 -0.53
C MET A 101 -5.50 4.11 0.83
N TYR A 102 -4.36 4.14 1.48
CA TYR A 102 -4.21 3.70 2.86
C TYR A 102 -2.98 4.38 3.47
N VAL A 103 -2.86 4.28 4.78
CA VAL A 103 -1.73 4.85 5.50
C VAL A 103 -0.95 3.75 6.20
N GLY A 104 0.31 4.02 6.46
CA GLY A 104 1.18 3.12 7.18
C GLY A 104 2.20 3.89 8.02
N SER A 105 3.16 3.18 8.56
CA SER A 105 4.18 3.77 9.42
C SER A 105 5.12 4.67 8.63
N ALA A 106 5.42 5.83 9.16
CA ALA A 106 6.44 6.73 8.62
C ALA A 106 7.75 6.69 9.41
N GLY A 107 7.81 5.87 10.45
CA GLY A 107 8.98 5.80 11.32
C GLY A 107 9.10 6.98 12.29
N THR A 108 8.14 7.89 12.31
CA THR A 108 8.09 9.01 13.25
C THR A 108 6.69 9.13 13.83
N SER A 109 6.58 9.77 15.01
CA SER A 109 5.31 9.90 15.71
C SER A 109 4.39 10.97 15.14
N ARG A 110 4.88 11.85 14.26
CA ARG A 110 4.12 13.00 13.75
C ARG A 110 3.78 12.94 12.29
N LYS A 111 4.16 11.86 11.61
CA LYS A 111 3.89 11.68 10.18
C LYS A 111 3.39 10.30 9.90
N LEU A 112 2.61 10.20 8.85
CA LEU A 112 2.11 8.94 8.32
C LEU A 112 2.55 8.86 6.87
N ASN A 113 2.96 7.68 6.42
CA ASN A 113 3.12 7.46 4.98
C ASN A 113 1.75 7.12 4.41
N ALA A 114 1.30 7.92 3.48
CA ALA A 114 0.08 7.64 2.73
C ALA A 114 0.47 7.03 1.38
N TYR A 115 -0.29 6.03 0.97
CA TYR A 115 -0.09 5.34 -0.30
C TYR A 115 -1.35 5.51 -1.14
N PHE A 116 -1.18 5.96 -2.38
CA PHE A 116 -2.30 6.24 -3.27
C PHE A 116 -2.14 5.49 -4.58
N GLY A 117 -3.17 4.74 -4.94
CA GLY A 117 -3.33 4.26 -6.32
C GLY A 117 -4.04 5.37 -7.09
N VAL A 118 -3.36 5.92 -8.09
CA VAL A 118 -3.86 7.10 -8.81
C VAL A 118 -4.00 6.82 -10.29
N SER A 119 -4.88 7.59 -10.95
CA SER A 119 -5.13 7.44 -12.38
C SER A 119 -3.96 7.87 -13.25
N ASP A 120 -3.08 8.74 -12.74
CA ASP A 120 -1.92 9.23 -13.46
C ASP A 120 -0.76 9.44 -12.48
N LEU A 121 0.03 8.40 -12.30
CA LEU A 121 1.15 8.44 -11.36
C LEU A 121 2.20 9.47 -11.77
N LYS A 122 2.50 9.56 -13.06
CA LYS A 122 3.53 10.49 -13.55
C LYS A 122 3.15 11.94 -13.22
N ALA A 123 1.90 12.30 -13.43
CA ALA A 123 1.41 13.64 -13.09
C ALA A 123 1.38 13.83 -11.57
N ALA A 124 0.96 12.81 -10.82
CA ALA A 124 0.86 12.87 -9.36
C ALA A 124 2.22 13.10 -8.71
N LEU A 125 3.29 12.55 -9.27
CA LEU A 125 4.64 12.72 -8.74
C LEU A 125 5.12 14.17 -8.72
N LYS A 126 4.46 15.04 -9.47
CA LYS A 126 4.78 16.47 -9.52
C LYS A 126 4.02 17.28 -8.48
N ILE A 127 3.06 16.68 -7.81
CA ILE A 127 2.23 17.37 -6.81
C ILE A 127 2.92 17.25 -5.44
N ARG A 128 3.09 18.38 -4.78
CA ARG A 128 3.69 18.40 -3.45
C ARG A 128 2.63 18.46 -2.36
N PRO A 129 2.88 17.80 -1.22
CA PRO A 129 1.95 17.84 -0.09
C PRO A 129 1.79 19.22 0.54
#